data_70fc70ad98e82b253536c3ab738fa456
#
_entry.id   70fc70ad98e82b253536c3ab738fa456
#
_cell.length_a   1.000
_cell.length_b   1.000
_cell.length_c   1.000
_cell.angle_alpha   90.00
_cell.angle_beta   90.00
_cell.angle_gamma   90.00
#
_symmetry.space_group_name_H-M   'P 1'
#
loop_
_entity.id
_entity.type
_entity.pdbx_description
1 polymer ?
#
loop_
_entity_poly.entity_id
_entity_poly.type
_entity_poly.pdbx_seq_one_letter_code
_entity_poly.pdbx_strand_id
1 'polypeptide(L)'
;MDKKLFLQPFVLFVLLMIFSSPIAGASAPENTSSVITENRWLERDGQKIYGKLFLPEETDAPLPLVILSHGLGSDHRIMEPYAESFAENGFAAFVFDYIGGSEESMSDGSMTGMSVLTEAEDLSCILQSFRSDSRFSEDEIFLFGGSQGGFISAYAAGKHPDEIAGLVLLYPAFNLQDICRKLVSDADEIPDSVVIGEHTVGSLYIRDMLTFDIYEVLRQYPGPVLLFHGTADPYVPLEYTQRAGQVLADARVVIIEGAEHGFDGEDRNRVEREAVAFVQEIIMEIGPDVRAAA
;
A
#
# COMPACT_ATOMS: atom_id res chain seq x y z
N MET A 1 -35.98 15.67 73.09
CA MET A 1 -34.90 15.24 72.14
C MET A 1 -35.35 13.96 71.47
N ASP A 2 -36.27 14.08 70.52
CA ASP A 2 -36.93 12.92 69.89
C ASP A 2 -36.40 12.70 68.48
N LYS A 3 -35.86 11.50 68.29
CA LYS A 3 -35.49 11.00 66.95
C LYS A 3 -36.73 10.39 66.30
N LYS A 4 -37.29 11.07 65.30
CA LYS A 4 -38.32 10.49 64.45
C LYS A 4 -37.67 9.62 63.38
N LEU A 5 -37.99 8.33 63.43
CA LEU A 5 -37.66 7.32 62.46
C LEU A 5 -38.67 7.43 61.29
N PHE A 6 -38.24 7.75 60.08
CA PHE A 6 -39.09 7.69 58.90
C PHE A 6 -38.90 6.34 58.21
N LEU A 7 -39.92 5.50 58.23
CA LEU A 7 -40.05 4.31 57.41
C LEU A 7 -40.47 4.74 56.01
N GLN A 8 -39.69 4.39 54.99
CA GLN A 8 -40.12 4.44 53.60
C GLN A 8 -40.74 3.12 53.16
N PRO A 9 -41.81 3.13 52.34
CA PRO A 9 -42.48 1.91 51.90
C PRO A 9 -41.68 1.18 50.80
N PHE A 10 -41.55 -0.12 50.99
CA PHE A 10 -41.03 -1.08 50.01
C PHE A 10 -42.03 -1.20 48.83
N VAL A 11 -41.65 -0.71 47.66
CA VAL A 11 -42.39 -1.00 46.41
C VAL A 11 -41.81 -2.27 45.80
N LEU A 12 -42.61 -3.32 45.81
CA LEU A 12 -42.32 -4.62 45.23
C LEU A 12 -42.45 -4.49 43.68
N PHE A 13 -41.33 -4.41 42.94
CA PHE A 13 -41.34 -4.53 41.50
C PHE A 13 -41.35 -6.00 41.11
N VAL A 14 -42.47 -6.46 40.57
CA VAL A 14 -42.58 -7.77 39.93
C VAL A 14 -41.95 -7.64 38.53
N LEU A 15 -40.72 -8.21 38.38
CA LEU A 15 -40.01 -8.28 37.11
C LEU A 15 -40.63 -9.43 36.29
N LEU A 16 -41.42 -9.08 35.28
CA LEU A 16 -41.91 -10.02 34.29
C LEU A 16 -40.73 -10.36 33.34
N MET A 17 -40.11 -11.54 33.52
CA MET A 17 -39.13 -12.05 32.58
C MET A 17 -39.84 -12.54 31.32
N ILE A 18 -39.76 -11.74 30.25
CA ILE A 18 -40.08 -12.18 28.92
C ILE A 18 -38.85 -12.94 28.39
N PHE A 19 -38.96 -14.25 28.31
CA PHE A 19 -37.98 -15.09 27.61
C PHE A 19 -38.14 -14.83 26.10
N SER A 20 -37.35 -13.92 25.53
CA SER A 20 -37.12 -13.86 24.13
C SER A 20 -36.05 -14.89 23.77
N SER A 21 -36.48 -15.95 23.08
CA SER A 21 -35.55 -16.89 22.44
C SER A 21 -34.64 -16.14 21.49
N PRO A 22 -33.30 -16.37 21.47
CA PRO A 22 -32.45 -15.81 20.45
C PRO A 22 -32.85 -16.40 19.11
N ILE A 23 -33.30 -15.56 18.20
CA ILE A 23 -33.35 -15.90 16.78
C ILE A 23 -31.89 -16.16 16.42
N ALA A 24 -31.56 -17.41 16.08
CA ALA A 24 -30.28 -17.76 15.48
C ALA A 24 -30.14 -16.92 14.22
N GLY A 25 -29.36 -15.86 14.28
CA GLY A 25 -28.91 -15.11 13.12
C GLY A 25 -28.15 -16.11 12.26
N ALA A 26 -28.66 -16.40 11.07
CA ALA A 26 -27.88 -17.07 10.07
C ALA A 26 -26.67 -16.18 9.80
N SER A 27 -25.49 -16.62 10.22
CA SER A 27 -24.23 -16.09 9.73
C SER A 27 -24.27 -16.24 8.22
N ALA A 28 -24.11 -15.14 7.50
CA ALA A 28 -23.82 -15.22 6.08
C ALA A 28 -22.64 -16.19 5.90
N PRO A 29 -22.61 -17.03 4.88
CA PRO A 29 -21.45 -17.87 4.64
C PRO A 29 -20.26 -16.93 4.48
N GLU A 30 -19.27 -17.05 5.36
CA GLU A 30 -17.92 -16.54 5.10
C GLU A 30 -17.45 -17.31 3.87
N ASN A 31 -17.57 -16.68 2.72
CA ASN A 31 -17.00 -17.18 1.48
C ASN A 31 -15.49 -16.88 1.57
N THR A 32 -14.77 -17.64 2.39
CA THR A 32 -13.31 -17.63 2.39
C THR A 32 -12.88 -18.32 1.12
N SER A 33 -12.75 -17.54 0.03
CA SER A 33 -12.06 -18.01 -1.16
C SER A 33 -10.65 -18.41 -0.73
N SER A 34 -10.26 -19.66 -0.99
CA SER A 34 -8.90 -20.09 -0.67
C SER A 34 -7.93 -19.36 -1.59
N VAL A 35 -6.80 -18.92 -1.02
CA VAL A 35 -5.75 -18.19 -1.74
C VAL A 35 -4.60 -19.14 -2.06
N ILE A 36 -4.16 -19.18 -3.32
CA ILE A 36 -2.99 -19.92 -3.76
C ILE A 36 -1.79 -18.97 -3.78
N THR A 37 -0.62 -19.44 -3.34
CA THR A 37 0.60 -18.66 -3.38
C THR A 37 1.68 -19.31 -4.22
N GLU A 38 2.40 -18.50 -5.02
CA GLU A 38 3.52 -18.93 -5.87
C GLU A 38 4.73 -18.03 -5.59
N ASN A 39 5.90 -18.64 -5.27
CA ASN A 39 7.15 -17.87 -5.24
C ASN A 39 7.61 -17.60 -6.67
N ARG A 40 8.06 -16.38 -6.94
CA ARG A 40 8.59 -15.96 -8.24
C ARG A 40 9.96 -15.34 -8.10
N TRP A 41 10.78 -15.57 -9.10
CA TRP A 41 12.06 -14.92 -9.30
C TRP A 41 12.04 -14.19 -10.64
N LEU A 42 12.31 -12.91 -10.59
CA LEU A 42 12.54 -12.09 -11.78
C LEU A 42 14.02 -11.71 -11.83
N GLU A 43 14.46 -11.13 -12.92
CA GLU A 43 15.85 -10.72 -13.09
C GLU A 43 15.91 -9.34 -13.76
N ARG A 44 16.67 -8.42 -13.20
CA ARG A 44 17.03 -7.14 -13.79
C ARG A 44 18.55 -6.98 -13.77
N ASP A 45 19.15 -6.81 -14.96
CA ASP A 45 20.59 -6.61 -15.14
C ASP A 45 21.48 -7.67 -14.47
N GLY A 46 21.04 -8.93 -14.46
CA GLY A 46 21.75 -10.05 -13.84
C GLY A 46 21.56 -10.18 -12.33
N GLN A 47 20.76 -9.31 -11.71
CA GLN A 47 20.38 -9.39 -10.30
C GLN A 47 18.97 -9.94 -10.15
N LYS A 48 18.76 -10.76 -9.13
CA LYS A 48 17.49 -11.45 -8.88
C LYS A 48 16.59 -10.61 -7.99
N ILE A 49 15.32 -10.59 -8.37
CA ILE A 49 14.22 -10.02 -7.60
C ILE A 49 13.35 -11.18 -7.13
N TYR A 50 13.23 -11.34 -5.83
CA TYR A 50 12.30 -12.28 -5.22
C TYR A 50 10.92 -11.66 -5.08
N GLY A 51 9.88 -12.46 -5.28
CA GLY A 51 8.51 -12.06 -4.98
C GLY A 51 7.59 -13.25 -4.76
N LYS A 52 6.42 -12.96 -4.26
CA LYS A 52 5.37 -13.93 -3.96
C LYS A 52 4.06 -13.45 -4.58
N LEU A 53 3.48 -14.30 -5.40
CA LEU A 53 2.20 -14.07 -6.08
C LEU A 53 1.09 -14.75 -5.28
N PHE A 54 0.02 -14.01 -5.02
CA PHE A 54 -1.21 -14.46 -4.41
C PHE A 54 -2.30 -14.50 -5.48
N LEU A 55 -2.99 -15.61 -5.59
CA LEU A 55 -4.02 -15.87 -6.60
C LEU A 55 -5.29 -16.38 -5.93
N PRO A 56 -6.46 -15.98 -6.41
CA PRO A 56 -7.70 -16.66 -6.04
C PRO A 56 -7.68 -18.11 -6.54
N GLU A 57 -8.30 -19.04 -5.82
CA GLU A 57 -8.29 -20.47 -6.17
C GLU A 57 -8.99 -20.76 -7.49
N GLU A 58 -10.11 -20.10 -7.74
CA GLU A 58 -10.88 -20.27 -8.99
C GLU A 58 -10.86 -18.96 -9.76
N THR A 59 -10.36 -18.97 -10.99
CA THR A 59 -10.28 -17.77 -11.81
C THR A 59 -10.55 -18.04 -13.27
N ASP A 60 -11.33 -17.15 -13.89
CA ASP A 60 -11.32 -16.99 -15.33
C ASP A 60 -10.23 -15.95 -15.67
N ALA A 61 -9.15 -16.39 -16.31
CA ALA A 61 -8.09 -15.50 -16.78
C ALA A 61 -8.57 -14.63 -17.98
N PRO A 62 -8.03 -13.44 -18.19
CA PRO A 62 -6.97 -12.76 -17.44
C PRO A 62 -7.48 -12.07 -16.15
N LEU A 63 -6.62 -12.06 -15.13
CA LEU A 63 -6.91 -11.45 -13.83
C LEU A 63 -6.42 -10.00 -13.76
N PRO A 64 -7.15 -9.09 -13.12
CA PRO A 64 -6.59 -7.84 -12.64
C PRO A 64 -5.45 -8.10 -11.66
N LEU A 65 -4.40 -7.27 -11.70
CA LEU A 65 -3.20 -7.45 -10.88
C LEU A 65 -2.93 -6.22 -10.02
N VAL A 66 -2.62 -6.44 -8.75
CA VAL A 66 -2.08 -5.42 -7.84
C VAL A 66 -0.62 -5.76 -7.53
N ILE A 67 0.30 -4.83 -7.79
CA ILE A 67 1.72 -4.96 -7.43
C ILE A 67 1.98 -4.12 -6.19
N LEU A 68 2.46 -4.76 -5.11
CA LEU A 68 2.58 -4.15 -3.79
C LEU A 68 4.04 -3.93 -3.39
N SER A 69 4.39 -2.68 -3.10
CA SER A 69 5.74 -2.18 -2.82
C SER A 69 5.93 -1.84 -1.34
N HIS A 70 6.95 -2.44 -0.72
CA HIS A 70 7.29 -2.19 0.70
C HIS A 70 8.09 -0.90 0.91
N GLY A 71 8.21 -0.45 2.17
CA GLY A 71 8.99 0.72 2.58
C GLY A 71 10.49 0.46 2.74
N LEU A 72 11.26 1.54 3.00
CA LEU A 72 12.71 1.50 3.23
C LEU A 72 13.07 0.52 4.36
N GLY A 73 14.02 -0.37 4.10
CA GLY A 73 14.54 -1.33 5.07
C GLY A 73 13.54 -2.42 5.47
N SER A 74 12.43 -2.54 4.75
CA SER A 74 11.41 -3.57 4.92
C SER A 74 11.53 -4.63 3.80
N ASP A 75 10.60 -5.58 3.74
CA ASP A 75 10.54 -6.62 2.74
C ASP A 75 9.07 -6.97 2.39
N HIS A 76 8.89 -7.91 1.46
CA HIS A 76 7.58 -8.33 0.94
C HIS A 76 6.58 -8.72 2.04
N ARG A 77 7.03 -9.25 3.18
CA ARG A 77 6.16 -9.78 4.25
C ARG A 77 5.23 -8.73 4.83
N ILE A 78 5.64 -7.45 4.87
CA ILE A 78 4.80 -6.36 5.39
C ILE A 78 3.57 -6.10 4.48
N MET A 79 3.67 -6.48 3.20
CA MET A 79 2.60 -6.29 2.22
C MET A 79 1.72 -7.54 2.03
N GLU A 80 2.14 -8.71 2.55
CA GLU A 80 1.38 -9.96 2.40
C GLU A 80 -0.08 -9.88 2.89
N PRO A 81 -0.41 -9.24 4.03
CA PRO A 81 -1.81 -9.15 4.46
C PRO A 81 -2.71 -8.41 3.45
N TYR A 82 -2.20 -7.35 2.84
CA TYR A 82 -2.92 -6.63 1.78
C TYR A 82 -3.06 -7.47 0.52
N ALA A 83 -2.00 -8.20 0.13
CA ALA A 83 -2.03 -9.08 -1.02
C ALA A 83 -3.03 -10.23 -0.85
N GLU A 84 -3.09 -10.83 0.35
CA GLU A 84 -4.07 -11.84 0.70
C GLU A 84 -5.50 -11.29 0.60
N SER A 85 -5.76 -10.11 1.14
CA SER A 85 -7.04 -9.42 1.03
C SER A 85 -7.46 -9.17 -0.43
N PHE A 86 -6.54 -8.76 -1.30
CA PHE A 86 -6.83 -8.63 -2.74
C PHE A 86 -7.15 -9.97 -3.37
N ALA A 87 -6.38 -11.03 -3.08
CA ALA A 87 -6.61 -12.36 -3.65
C ALA A 87 -7.93 -12.99 -3.20
N GLU A 88 -8.33 -12.81 -1.94
CA GLU A 88 -9.66 -13.21 -1.43
C GLU A 88 -10.81 -12.51 -2.16
N ASN A 89 -10.56 -11.34 -2.74
CA ASN A 89 -11.53 -10.54 -3.48
C ASN A 89 -11.42 -10.69 -5.02
N GLY A 90 -10.70 -11.71 -5.50
CA GLY A 90 -10.69 -12.09 -6.92
C GLY A 90 -9.61 -11.40 -7.76
N PHE A 91 -8.60 -10.78 -7.14
CA PHE A 91 -7.47 -10.15 -7.82
C PHE A 91 -6.22 -11.05 -7.74
N ALA A 92 -5.33 -10.95 -8.70
CA ALA A 92 -3.95 -11.34 -8.48
C ALA A 92 -3.24 -10.24 -7.69
N ALA A 93 -2.36 -10.63 -6.76
CA ALA A 93 -1.57 -9.67 -6.00
C ALA A 93 -0.12 -10.14 -5.91
N PHE A 94 0.84 -9.26 -6.17
CA PHE A 94 2.26 -9.59 -6.16
C PHE A 94 3.02 -8.70 -5.19
N VAL A 95 3.62 -9.32 -4.17
CA VAL A 95 4.56 -8.68 -3.26
C VAL A 95 5.98 -9.09 -3.63
N PHE A 96 6.96 -8.23 -3.41
CA PHE A 96 8.33 -8.49 -3.80
C PHE A 96 9.32 -7.73 -2.92
N ASP A 97 10.58 -8.15 -2.96
CA ASP A 97 11.70 -7.45 -2.35
C ASP A 97 12.44 -6.65 -3.42
N TYR A 98 12.69 -5.37 -3.18
CA TYR A 98 13.57 -4.57 -4.02
C TYR A 98 15.02 -5.08 -3.96
N ILE A 99 15.78 -4.93 -5.04
CA ILE A 99 17.21 -5.17 -5.06
C ILE A 99 17.89 -4.20 -4.07
N GLY A 100 18.45 -4.74 -3.00
CA GLY A 100 19.07 -3.97 -1.93
C GLY A 100 18.08 -3.22 -1.02
N GLY A 101 16.78 -3.52 -1.07
CA GLY A 101 15.74 -2.81 -0.32
C GLY A 101 15.83 -2.97 1.20
N SER A 102 16.40 -4.07 1.68
CA SER A 102 16.65 -4.32 3.12
C SER A 102 17.75 -5.34 3.35
N GLU A 103 18.20 -5.47 4.61
CA GLU A 103 19.12 -6.54 5.02
C GLU A 103 18.45 -7.91 5.07
N GLU A 104 17.14 -7.96 5.22
CA GLU A 104 16.32 -9.18 5.25
C GLU A 104 15.78 -9.58 3.88
N SER A 105 16.08 -8.80 2.83
CA SER A 105 15.65 -9.04 1.46
C SER A 105 16.13 -10.38 0.95
N MET A 106 15.25 -11.10 0.24
CA MET A 106 15.60 -12.30 -0.52
C MET A 106 16.13 -11.95 -1.93
N SER A 107 15.98 -10.70 -2.37
CA SER A 107 16.57 -10.19 -3.60
C SER A 107 18.06 -9.91 -3.44
N ASP A 108 18.77 -9.82 -4.55
CA ASP A 108 20.20 -9.46 -4.57
C ASP A 108 20.45 -8.01 -4.12
N GLY A 109 21.71 -7.63 -4.01
CA GLY A 109 22.12 -6.25 -3.75
C GLY A 109 22.33 -5.90 -2.29
N SER A 110 22.44 -4.60 -2.01
CA SER A 110 22.63 -4.07 -0.66
C SER A 110 22.03 -2.67 -0.53
N MET A 111 21.64 -2.28 0.68
CA MET A 111 21.06 -0.96 0.94
C MET A 111 21.95 0.21 0.56
N THR A 112 23.26 0.03 0.60
CA THR A 112 24.23 1.07 0.18
C THR A 112 24.38 1.18 -1.34
N GLY A 113 23.92 0.19 -2.09
CA GLY A 113 23.94 0.14 -3.55
C GLY A 113 22.62 0.51 -4.21
N MET A 114 21.54 0.67 -3.45
CA MET A 114 20.21 1.01 -3.97
C MET A 114 19.91 2.51 -3.90
N SER A 115 18.91 2.93 -4.66
CA SER A 115 18.27 4.25 -4.59
C SER A 115 16.79 4.14 -4.97
N VAL A 116 16.03 5.20 -4.77
CA VAL A 116 14.62 5.25 -5.22
C VAL A 116 14.48 5.07 -6.73
N LEU A 117 15.51 5.44 -7.52
CA LEU A 117 15.48 5.24 -8.98
C LEU A 117 15.80 3.80 -9.35
N THR A 118 16.76 3.13 -8.67
CA THR A 118 17.03 1.71 -8.92
C THR A 118 15.84 0.84 -8.50
N GLU A 119 15.16 1.18 -7.39
CA GLU A 119 13.94 0.50 -6.97
C GLU A 119 12.76 0.77 -7.93
N ALA A 120 12.68 1.96 -8.52
CA ALA A 120 11.71 2.24 -9.58
C ALA A 120 12.00 1.46 -10.86
N GLU A 121 13.27 1.17 -11.18
CA GLU A 121 13.65 0.27 -12.26
C GLU A 121 13.26 -1.18 -11.97
N ASP A 122 13.40 -1.64 -10.70
CA ASP A 122 12.90 -2.96 -10.29
C ASP A 122 11.39 -3.07 -10.50
N LEU A 123 10.64 -2.07 -10.04
CA LEU A 123 9.19 -2.02 -10.22
C LEU A 123 8.79 -1.97 -11.70
N SER A 124 9.52 -1.23 -12.53
CA SER A 124 9.29 -1.19 -13.99
C SER A 124 9.57 -2.55 -14.64
N CYS A 125 10.63 -3.25 -14.23
CA CYS A 125 10.94 -4.62 -14.69
C CYS A 125 9.81 -5.59 -14.32
N ILE A 126 9.31 -5.52 -13.09
CA ILE A 126 8.18 -6.32 -12.61
C ILE A 126 6.93 -6.04 -13.43
N LEU A 127 6.58 -4.75 -13.62
CA LEU A 127 5.43 -4.32 -14.41
C LEU A 127 5.48 -4.90 -15.83
N GLN A 128 6.61 -4.80 -16.52
CA GLN A 128 6.78 -5.33 -17.88
C GLN A 128 6.68 -6.86 -17.92
N SER A 129 7.21 -7.56 -16.90
CA SER A 129 7.09 -9.01 -16.80
C SER A 129 5.64 -9.47 -16.71
N PHE A 130 4.83 -8.78 -15.89
CA PHE A 130 3.42 -9.13 -15.72
C PHE A 130 2.56 -8.72 -16.92
N ARG A 131 2.82 -7.58 -17.55
CA ARG A 131 2.16 -7.17 -18.80
C ARG A 131 2.35 -8.19 -19.93
N SER A 132 3.45 -8.94 -19.90
CA SER A 132 3.78 -9.98 -20.89
C SER A 132 3.22 -11.36 -20.53
N ASP A 133 2.61 -11.54 -19.35
CA ASP A 133 2.04 -12.82 -18.87
C ASP A 133 0.53 -12.82 -19.09
N SER A 134 0.07 -13.64 -20.05
CA SER A 134 -1.35 -13.71 -20.45
C SER A 134 -2.33 -14.15 -19.34
N ARG A 135 -1.86 -14.51 -18.16
CA ARG A 135 -2.71 -14.75 -16.99
C ARG A 135 -3.29 -13.45 -16.41
N PHE A 136 -2.70 -12.30 -16.74
CA PHE A 136 -3.08 -11.00 -16.19
C PHE A 136 -3.55 -10.06 -17.28
N SER A 137 -4.51 -9.20 -16.92
CA SER A 137 -5.01 -8.15 -17.80
C SER A 137 -4.00 -7.01 -17.87
N GLU A 138 -3.47 -6.70 -19.05
CA GLU A 138 -2.50 -5.62 -19.22
C GLU A 138 -3.07 -4.21 -18.95
N ASP A 139 -4.39 -4.05 -19.07
CA ASP A 139 -5.10 -2.80 -18.84
C ASP A 139 -5.61 -2.65 -17.39
N GLU A 140 -5.48 -3.69 -16.56
CA GLU A 140 -5.99 -3.73 -15.18
C GLU A 140 -4.85 -4.00 -14.19
N ILE A 141 -3.72 -3.28 -14.35
CA ILE A 141 -2.59 -3.34 -13.41
C ILE A 141 -2.62 -2.12 -12.49
N PHE A 142 -2.58 -2.40 -11.20
CA PHE A 142 -2.61 -1.40 -10.13
C PHE A 142 -1.31 -1.43 -9.35
N LEU A 143 -0.86 -0.26 -8.87
CA LEU A 143 0.24 -0.19 -7.93
C LEU A 143 -0.27 0.16 -6.53
N PHE A 144 0.29 -0.53 -5.54
CA PHE A 144 0.02 -0.31 -4.13
C PHE A 144 1.35 -0.13 -3.40
N GLY A 145 1.53 0.94 -2.64
CA GLY A 145 2.81 1.15 -1.97
C GLY A 145 2.71 1.86 -0.63
N GLY A 146 3.49 1.39 0.36
CA GLY A 146 3.61 2.00 1.68
C GLY A 146 4.93 2.76 1.84
N SER A 147 4.90 3.93 2.48
CA SER A 147 6.10 4.71 2.81
C SER A 147 6.99 4.99 1.58
N GLN A 148 8.25 4.53 1.55
CA GLN A 148 9.11 4.62 0.37
C GLN A 148 8.52 3.85 -0.82
N GLY A 149 7.91 2.69 -0.61
CA GLY A 149 7.21 1.96 -1.68
C GLY A 149 6.07 2.78 -2.30
N GLY A 150 5.39 3.60 -1.48
CA GLY A 150 4.41 4.58 -1.97
C GLY A 150 5.04 5.70 -2.80
N PHE A 151 6.22 6.20 -2.41
CA PHE A 151 7.00 7.15 -3.20
C PHE A 151 7.39 6.56 -4.56
N ILE A 152 7.89 5.31 -4.57
CA ILE A 152 8.36 4.64 -5.79
C ILE A 152 7.18 4.30 -6.70
N SER A 153 6.07 3.79 -6.14
CA SER A 153 4.84 3.53 -6.91
C SER A 153 4.30 4.81 -7.57
N ALA A 154 4.33 5.93 -6.84
CA ALA A 154 3.95 7.24 -7.38
C ALA A 154 4.90 7.72 -8.50
N TYR A 155 6.21 7.50 -8.33
CA TYR A 155 7.20 7.81 -9.36
C TYR A 155 6.98 6.95 -10.61
N ALA A 156 6.79 5.64 -10.45
CA ALA A 156 6.54 4.72 -11.55
C ALA A 156 5.25 5.08 -12.31
N ALA A 157 4.16 5.41 -11.60
CA ALA A 157 2.91 5.84 -12.22
C ALA A 157 3.08 7.10 -13.07
N GLY A 158 3.83 8.08 -12.61
CA GLY A 158 4.13 9.28 -13.39
C GLY A 158 5.05 9.04 -14.59
N LYS A 159 5.82 7.93 -14.59
CA LYS A 159 6.69 7.53 -15.73
C LYS A 159 6.02 6.60 -16.73
N HIS A 160 5.04 5.83 -16.27
CA HIS A 160 4.28 4.85 -17.03
C HIS A 160 2.76 5.12 -16.95
N PRO A 161 2.30 6.34 -17.27
CA PRO A 161 0.92 6.76 -16.96
C PRO A 161 -0.15 5.95 -17.70
N ASP A 162 0.18 5.39 -18.86
CA ASP A 162 -0.74 4.61 -19.70
C ASP A 162 -0.69 3.10 -19.38
N GLU A 163 0.17 2.68 -18.45
CA GLU A 163 0.38 1.26 -18.12
C GLU A 163 -0.22 0.88 -16.75
N ILE A 164 -0.75 1.86 -16.00
CA ILE A 164 -1.21 1.70 -14.63
C ILE A 164 -2.64 2.22 -14.52
N ALA A 165 -3.57 1.31 -14.18
CA ALA A 165 -4.99 1.60 -14.10
C ALA A 165 -5.38 2.42 -12.86
N GLY A 166 -4.66 2.26 -11.76
CA GLY A 166 -4.93 2.98 -10.51
C GLY A 166 -3.79 2.84 -9.51
N LEU A 167 -3.76 3.74 -8.53
CA LEU A 167 -2.68 3.84 -7.56
C LEU A 167 -3.22 3.94 -6.14
N VAL A 168 -2.73 3.10 -5.23
CA VAL A 168 -3.05 3.16 -3.79
C VAL A 168 -1.77 3.45 -3.02
N LEU A 169 -1.76 4.52 -2.25
CA LEU A 169 -0.59 4.99 -1.51
C LEU A 169 -0.88 5.06 0.00
N LEU A 170 -0.07 4.39 0.78
CA LEU A 170 -0.15 4.41 2.24
C LEU A 170 0.97 5.29 2.79
N TYR A 171 0.63 6.37 3.48
CA TYR A 171 1.60 7.29 4.10
C TYR A 171 2.88 7.48 3.25
N PRO A 172 2.73 7.86 1.94
CA PRO A 172 3.86 7.88 1.02
C PRO A 172 4.94 8.86 1.49
N ALA A 173 6.19 8.38 1.51
CA ALA A 173 7.31 9.11 2.11
C ALA A 173 7.85 10.26 1.22
N PHE A 174 6.97 11.18 0.78
CA PHE A 174 7.35 12.30 -0.08
C PHE A 174 8.26 13.32 0.60
N ASN A 175 8.41 13.27 1.93
CA ASN A 175 9.37 14.05 2.69
C ASN A 175 10.84 13.61 2.49
N LEU A 176 11.10 12.43 1.93
CA LEU A 176 12.47 11.93 1.69
C LEU A 176 13.30 12.89 0.83
N GLN A 177 12.69 13.57 -0.14
CA GLN A 177 13.42 14.58 -0.92
C GLN A 177 13.89 15.76 -0.08
N ASP A 178 13.08 16.23 0.85
CA ASP A 178 13.44 17.34 1.73
C ASP A 178 14.49 16.91 2.77
N ILE A 179 14.41 15.65 3.24
CA ILE A 179 15.46 15.05 4.09
C ILE A 179 16.80 15.02 3.33
N CYS A 180 16.83 14.52 2.09
CA CYS A 180 18.04 14.48 1.27
C CYS A 180 18.58 15.88 0.95
N ARG A 181 17.72 16.83 0.58
CA ARG A 181 18.11 18.24 0.35
C ARG A 181 18.79 18.86 1.58
N LYS A 182 18.21 18.61 2.77
CA LYS A 182 18.78 19.11 4.03
C LYS A 182 20.15 18.50 4.31
N LEU A 183 20.29 17.18 4.15
CA LEU A 183 21.57 16.48 4.36
C LEU A 183 22.69 17.05 3.49
N VAL A 184 22.38 17.46 2.24
CA VAL A 184 23.38 18.02 1.31
C VAL A 184 23.65 19.50 1.59
N SER A 185 22.64 20.29 2.01
CA SER A 185 22.82 21.69 2.34
C SER A 185 23.76 21.91 3.54
N ASP A 186 23.85 20.91 4.42
CA ASP A 186 24.64 20.95 5.65
C ASP A 186 26.04 20.34 5.48
N ALA A 187 26.41 19.88 4.26
CA ALA A 187 27.67 19.23 3.95
C ALA A 187 28.32 19.84 2.69
N ASP A 188 29.64 20.00 2.70
CA ASP A 188 30.39 20.47 1.53
C ASP A 188 30.39 19.46 0.38
N GLU A 189 30.25 18.16 0.70
CA GLU A 189 30.18 17.05 -0.26
C GLU A 189 29.14 16.01 0.18
N ILE A 190 28.55 15.29 -0.78
CA ILE A 190 27.66 14.17 -0.49
C ILE A 190 28.49 13.05 0.14
N PRO A 191 28.19 12.61 1.37
CA PRO A 191 28.94 11.56 2.04
C PRO A 191 28.74 10.20 1.34
N ASP A 192 29.69 9.27 1.49
CA ASP A 192 29.62 7.93 0.89
C ASP A 192 28.39 7.14 1.37
N SER A 193 27.94 7.40 2.58
CA SER A 193 26.72 6.82 3.15
C SER A 193 26.10 7.76 4.18
N VAL A 194 24.78 7.64 4.37
CA VAL A 194 24.01 8.38 5.38
C VAL A 194 23.02 7.46 6.07
N VAL A 195 22.56 7.88 7.25
CA VAL A 195 21.50 7.20 8.00
C VAL A 195 20.20 7.93 7.77
N ILE A 196 19.18 7.21 7.27
CA ILE A 196 17.78 7.68 7.14
C ILE A 196 16.93 6.77 8.02
N GLY A 197 16.32 7.32 9.06
CA GLY A 197 15.72 6.52 10.13
C GLY A 197 16.74 5.65 10.81
N GLU A 198 16.59 4.33 10.73
CA GLU A 198 17.50 3.33 11.29
C GLU A 198 18.40 2.68 10.21
N HIS A 199 18.26 3.09 8.94
CA HIS A 199 18.86 2.42 7.79
C HIS A 199 20.02 3.23 7.21
N THR A 200 21.10 2.52 6.85
CA THR A 200 22.26 3.12 6.17
C THR A 200 22.12 2.95 4.66
N VAL A 201 22.01 4.07 3.94
CA VAL A 201 21.96 4.11 2.47
C VAL A 201 23.21 4.75 1.90
N GLY A 202 23.56 4.43 0.65
CA GLY A 202 24.73 4.98 -0.02
C GLY A 202 24.52 6.38 -0.61
N SER A 203 25.61 7.00 -1.06
CA SER A 203 25.55 8.31 -1.74
C SER A 203 24.67 8.33 -2.98
N LEU A 204 24.48 7.17 -3.65
CA LEU A 204 23.61 7.02 -4.81
C LEU A 204 22.16 7.41 -4.45
N TYR A 205 21.68 6.99 -3.31
CA TYR A 205 20.34 7.30 -2.82
C TYR A 205 20.08 8.82 -2.78
N ILE A 206 21.01 9.56 -2.22
CA ILE A 206 20.90 11.02 -2.13
C ILE A 206 20.99 11.67 -3.52
N ARG A 207 21.96 11.24 -4.33
CA ARG A 207 22.18 11.80 -5.67
C ARG A 207 20.90 11.66 -6.50
N ASP A 208 20.36 10.48 -6.56
CA ASP A 208 19.15 10.18 -7.37
C ASP A 208 17.94 10.96 -6.85
N MET A 209 17.76 11.02 -5.52
CA MET A 209 16.66 11.75 -4.89
C MET A 209 16.64 13.26 -5.24
N LEU A 210 17.79 13.83 -5.59
CA LEU A 210 17.95 15.24 -5.93
C LEU A 210 17.78 15.55 -7.43
N THR A 211 17.61 14.53 -8.30
CA THR A 211 17.56 14.71 -9.76
C THR A 211 16.19 15.12 -10.29
N PHE A 212 15.14 15.03 -9.48
CA PHE A 212 13.75 15.30 -9.88
C PHE A 212 12.94 15.93 -8.75
N ASP A 213 11.71 16.34 -9.03
CA ASP A 213 10.69 16.68 -8.03
C ASP A 213 9.54 15.68 -8.14
N ILE A 214 9.23 14.98 -7.06
CA ILE A 214 8.19 13.93 -7.05
C ILE A 214 6.81 14.50 -7.37
N TYR A 215 6.51 15.73 -6.97
CA TYR A 215 5.22 16.35 -7.26
C TYR A 215 5.07 16.73 -8.73
N GLU A 216 6.18 17.07 -9.41
CA GLU A 216 6.17 17.26 -10.88
C GLU A 216 5.98 15.92 -11.61
N VAL A 217 6.54 14.83 -11.08
CA VAL A 217 6.33 13.48 -11.62
C VAL A 217 4.88 13.04 -11.42
N LEU A 218 4.31 13.23 -10.21
CA LEU A 218 2.92 12.92 -9.90
C LEU A 218 1.92 13.60 -10.83
N ARG A 219 2.18 14.85 -11.25
CA ARG A 219 1.30 15.57 -12.20
C ARG A 219 1.20 14.90 -13.57
N GLN A 220 2.12 14.02 -13.92
CA GLN A 220 2.09 13.30 -15.20
C GLN A 220 1.12 12.11 -15.16
N TYR A 221 0.70 11.66 -13.96
CA TYR A 221 -0.24 10.57 -13.84
C TYR A 221 -1.68 11.10 -13.81
N PRO A 222 -2.49 10.81 -14.84
CA PRO A 222 -3.86 11.30 -14.94
C PRO A 222 -4.88 10.38 -14.24
N GLY A 223 -4.46 9.13 -13.93
CA GLY A 223 -5.35 8.09 -13.41
C GLY A 223 -5.76 8.31 -11.95
N PRO A 224 -6.70 7.50 -11.47
CA PRO A 224 -7.23 7.61 -10.12
C PRO A 224 -6.22 7.19 -9.05
N VAL A 225 -6.18 7.94 -7.95
CA VAL A 225 -5.26 7.71 -6.81
C VAL A 225 -6.02 7.73 -5.48
N LEU A 226 -5.84 6.68 -4.70
CA LEU A 226 -6.31 6.60 -3.32
C LEU A 226 -5.12 6.73 -2.36
N LEU A 227 -5.16 7.75 -1.48
CA LEU A 227 -4.10 8.00 -0.50
C LEU A 227 -4.65 7.80 0.92
N PHE A 228 -3.92 7.05 1.74
CA PHE A 228 -4.19 6.90 3.17
C PHE A 228 -3.08 7.51 4.00
N HIS A 229 -3.42 8.20 5.09
CA HIS A 229 -2.44 8.74 6.02
C HIS A 229 -2.99 8.86 7.44
N GLY A 230 -2.16 8.50 8.43
CA GLY A 230 -2.49 8.65 9.85
C GLY A 230 -2.16 10.05 10.38
N THR A 231 -2.99 10.59 11.29
CA THR A 231 -2.72 11.93 11.86
C THR A 231 -1.61 11.93 12.90
N ALA A 232 -1.22 10.76 13.44
CA ALA A 232 -0.16 10.62 14.43
C ALA A 232 1.14 10.03 13.85
N ASP A 233 1.31 10.03 12.51
CA ASP A 233 2.51 9.54 11.83
C ASP A 233 3.76 10.34 12.28
N PRO A 234 4.74 9.71 12.97
CA PRO A 234 5.92 10.41 13.47
C PRO A 234 7.03 10.57 12.42
N TYR A 235 6.93 9.87 11.26
CA TYR A 235 7.99 9.82 10.25
C TYR A 235 7.67 10.66 9.02
N VAL A 236 6.43 10.63 8.56
CA VAL A 236 5.98 11.39 7.39
C VAL A 236 4.88 12.35 7.80
N PRO A 237 5.14 13.66 7.83
CA PRO A 237 4.10 14.64 8.11
C PRO A 237 2.94 14.58 7.11
N LEU A 238 1.70 14.60 7.63
CA LEU A 238 0.46 14.49 6.84
C LEU A 238 0.39 15.50 5.67
N GLU A 239 1.02 16.67 5.83
CA GLU A 239 1.05 17.74 4.83
C GLU A 239 1.61 17.30 3.47
N TYR A 240 2.53 16.32 3.45
CA TYR A 240 3.09 15.78 2.20
C TYR A 240 2.05 15.01 1.40
N THR A 241 1.22 14.20 2.05
CA THR A 241 0.09 13.52 1.41
C THR A 241 -1.01 14.50 1.00
N GLN A 242 -1.32 15.49 1.83
CA GLN A 242 -2.28 16.52 1.47
C GLN A 242 -1.83 17.33 0.23
N ARG A 243 -0.52 17.64 0.14
CA ARG A 243 0.05 18.27 -1.05
C ARG A 243 -0.05 17.36 -2.28
N ALA A 244 0.19 16.06 -2.14
CA ALA A 244 0.01 15.11 -3.24
C ALA A 244 -1.44 15.10 -3.75
N GLY A 245 -2.42 15.06 -2.85
CA GLY A 245 -3.83 15.14 -3.22
C GLY A 245 -4.24 16.44 -3.93
N GLN A 246 -3.47 17.53 -3.76
CA GLN A 246 -3.73 18.81 -4.45
C GLN A 246 -3.12 18.87 -5.86
N VAL A 247 -2.06 18.10 -6.13
CA VAL A 247 -1.37 18.13 -7.43
C VAL A 247 -1.82 17.04 -8.39
N LEU A 248 -2.39 15.95 -7.87
CA LEU A 248 -2.98 14.87 -8.65
C LEU A 248 -4.29 15.30 -9.30
N ALA A 249 -4.56 14.82 -10.50
CA ALA A 249 -5.76 15.17 -11.27
C ALA A 249 -7.02 14.50 -10.67
N ASP A 250 -6.89 13.26 -10.22
CA ASP A 250 -7.96 12.47 -9.62
C ASP A 250 -7.42 11.78 -8.34
N ALA A 251 -7.68 12.40 -7.18
CA ALA A 251 -7.18 11.91 -5.90
C ALA A 251 -8.26 11.88 -4.81
N ARG A 252 -8.34 10.75 -4.13
CA ARG A 252 -9.11 10.59 -2.89
C ARG A 252 -8.12 10.46 -1.72
N VAL A 253 -8.16 11.39 -0.76
CA VAL A 253 -7.31 11.35 0.45
C VAL A 253 -8.16 10.91 1.64
N VAL A 254 -7.78 9.81 2.26
CA VAL A 254 -8.40 9.25 3.46
C VAL A 254 -7.47 9.47 4.65
N ILE A 255 -7.93 10.26 5.60
CA ILE A 255 -7.19 10.53 6.84
C ILE A 255 -7.72 9.60 7.93
N ILE A 256 -6.80 8.89 8.61
CA ILE A 256 -7.11 7.99 9.71
C ILE A 256 -6.66 8.66 11.00
N GLU A 257 -7.63 9.05 11.83
CA GLU A 257 -7.37 9.80 13.06
C GLU A 257 -6.66 8.92 14.09
N GLY A 258 -5.54 9.41 14.61
CA GLY A 258 -4.73 8.73 15.63
C GLY A 258 -3.84 7.60 15.11
N ALA A 259 -3.93 7.23 13.83
CA ALA A 259 -3.04 6.22 13.26
C ALA A 259 -1.62 6.76 13.10
N GLU A 260 -0.65 5.89 13.36
CA GLU A 260 0.78 6.15 13.21
C GLU A 260 1.29 5.75 11.81
N HIS A 261 2.61 5.63 11.64
CA HIS A 261 3.25 5.15 10.42
C HIS A 261 3.13 3.63 10.31
N GLY A 262 2.26 3.16 9.44
CA GLY A 262 1.81 1.79 9.36
C GLY A 262 0.39 1.63 9.92
N PHE A 263 -0.36 0.73 9.32
CA PHE A 263 -1.70 0.42 9.77
C PHE A 263 -1.77 -0.99 10.32
N ASP A 264 -2.40 -1.16 11.48
CA ASP A 264 -2.66 -2.45 12.09
C ASP A 264 -4.13 -2.56 12.55
N GLY A 265 -4.54 -3.74 13.00
CA GLY A 265 -5.85 -3.99 13.54
C GLY A 265 -7.00 -3.45 12.68
N GLU A 266 -7.87 -2.62 13.27
CA GLU A 266 -9.05 -2.08 12.58
C GLU A 266 -8.68 -1.08 11.47
N ASP A 267 -7.59 -0.31 11.63
CA ASP A 267 -7.15 0.63 10.62
C ASP A 267 -6.67 -0.09 9.37
N ARG A 268 -5.89 -1.17 9.52
CA ARG A 268 -5.49 -2.02 8.39
C ARG A 268 -6.71 -2.64 7.72
N ASN A 269 -7.62 -3.24 8.47
CA ASN A 269 -8.85 -3.83 7.91
C ASN A 269 -9.69 -2.81 7.13
N ARG A 270 -9.69 -1.55 7.58
CA ARG A 270 -10.35 -0.45 6.88
C ARG A 270 -9.64 -0.13 5.57
N VAL A 271 -8.31 0.00 5.58
CA VAL A 271 -7.49 0.27 4.40
C VAL A 271 -7.66 -0.84 3.36
N GLU A 272 -7.61 -2.11 3.77
CA GLU A 272 -7.84 -3.28 2.90
C GLU A 272 -9.20 -3.19 2.19
N ARG A 273 -10.28 -3.00 2.94
CA ARG A 273 -11.64 -2.89 2.36
C ARG A 273 -11.78 -1.70 1.40
N GLU A 274 -11.28 -0.52 1.78
CA GLU A 274 -11.39 0.68 0.95
C GLU A 274 -10.50 0.59 -0.30
N ALA A 275 -9.32 -0.03 -0.21
CA ALA A 275 -8.44 -0.26 -1.34
C ALA A 275 -9.03 -1.28 -2.33
N VAL A 276 -9.57 -2.39 -1.85
CA VAL A 276 -10.27 -3.38 -2.68
C VAL A 276 -11.46 -2.72 -3.38
N ALA A 277 -12.30 -1.99 -2.66
CA ALA A 277 -13.44 -1.30 -3.24
C ALA A 277 -13.03 -0.28 -4.32
N PHE A 278 -11.96 0.47 -4.10
CA PHE A 278 -11.41 1.43 -5.06
C PHE A 278 -10.96 0.75 -6.36
N VAL A 279 -10.23 -0.35 -6.27
CA VAL A 279 -9.80 -1.13 -7.44
C VAL A 279 -11.01 -1.70 -8.19
N GLN A 280 -12.02 -2.20 -7.47
CA GLN A 280 -13.27 -2.69 -8.06
C GLN A 280 -14.05 -1.58 -8.80
N GLU A 281 -14.12 -0.37 -8.24
CA GLU A 281 -14.74 0.80 -8.88
C GLU A 281 -14.11 1.07 -10.25
N ILE A 282 -12.77 1.12 -10.32
CA ILE A 282 -12.04 1.38 -11.57
C ILE A 282 -12.27 0.29 -12.62
N ILE A 283 -12.22 -0.98 -12.21
CA ILE A 283 -12.47 -2.11 -13.12
C ILE A 283 -13.89 -2.07 -13.71
N MET A 284 -14.87 -1.67 -12.92
CA MET A 284 -16.24 -1.50 -13.42
C MET A 284 -16.35 -0.35 -14.44
N GLU A 285 -15.54 0.70 -14.30
CA GLU A 285 -15.51 1.82 -15.24
C GLU A 285 -14.78 1.47 -16.54
N ILE A 286 -13.70 0.67 -16.50
CA ILE A 286 -13.02 0.15 -17.70
C ILE A 286 -13.96 -0.67 -18.56
N GLY A 287 -14.90 -1.41 -17.95
CA GLY A 287 -16.01 -2.10 -18.62
C GLY A 287 -15.62 -3.40 -19.34
N PRO A 288 -16.61 -4.25 -19.69
CA PRO A 288 -16.36 -5.55 -20.32
C PRO A 288 -15.89 -5.46 -21.78
N ASP A 289 -16.13 -4.34 -22.47
CA ASP A 289 -15.77 -4.20 -23.89
C ASP A 289 -14.26 -4.12 -24.14
N VAL A 290 -13.47 -3.62 -23.18
CA VAL A 290 -12.01 -3.59 -23.25
C VAL A 290 -11.43 -4.99 -23.01
N ARG A 291 -12.04 -5.78 -22.10
CA ARG A 291 -11.63 -7.16 -21.80
C ARG A 291 -11.83 -8.14 -22.96
N ALA A 292 -12.75 -7.84 -23.87
CA ALA A 292 -13.06 -8.71 -25.02
C ALA A 292 -12.21 -8.43 -26.27
N ALA A 293 -11.41 -7.36 -26.24
CA ALA A 293 -10.61 -6.90 -27.38
C ALA A 293 -9.11 -7.26 -27.26
N ALA A 294 -8.68 -7.74 -26.08
CA ALA A 294 -7.33 -8.23 -25.79
C ALA A 294 -7.27 -9.77 -25.89
#